data_73c3c971ac0aebabb0c6931e0ba7c020
#
_entry.id   73c3c971ac0aebabb0c6931e0ba7c020
#
_cell.length_a   1.000
_cell.length_b   1.000
_cell.length_c   1.000
_cell.angle_alpha   90.00
_cell.angle_beta   90.00
_cell.angle_gamma   90.00
#
_symmetry.space_group_name_H-M   'P 1'
#
loop_
_entity.id
_entity.type
_entity.pdbx_description
1 polymer ?
#
loop_
_entity_poly.entity_id
_entity_poly.type
_entity_poly.pdbx_seq_one_letter_code
_entity_poly.pdbx_strand_id
1 'polypeptide(L)'
;AGAVGSPHILMLSGIGPKDHLKSMGINLVVDMPGVGQNLQDHPDFMIKYKCLKPVTLWPKTKRLNSIGAGVQWLLTKEGMCASNHFDSVACIRSGPGVEYPDLQLCISPIAMDDNSWQPLKEHAFQVHVGLMRTHSRGKIELRSNNPTDPPRILVNYLKDKRDRELMRKGIHLVRELLDQPSFSDLKGEEIFPGDNCKSDADLDAKLNLHTTSQWHLACTARMGLKTDKYAVVDNSGKVHGITSLRVVDASIMPFAPNGNTNAPTIMIAEKISDEIL
;
A
#
# COMPACT_ATOMS: atom_id res chain seq x y z
N ALA A 1 16.26 4.98 1.06
CA ALA A 1 15.85 4.62 -0.31
C ALA A 1 14.48 3.90 -0.31
N GLY A 2 13.82 3.84 0.85
CA GLY A 2 12.51 3.24 1.04
C GLY A 2 12.54 1.71 1.09
N ALA A 3 11.36 1.12 1.32
CA ALA A 3 11.24 -0.32 1.55
C ALA A 3 11.68 -1.21 0.36
N VAL A 4 11.83 -0.65 -0.82
CA VAL A 4 12.32 -1.37 -2.01
C VAL A 4 13.79 -1.07 -2.25
N GLY A 5 14.19 0.20 -2.23
CA GLY A 5 15.56 0.62 -2.56
C GLY A 5 16.57 0.28 -1.48
N SER A 6 16.23 0.40 -0.19
CA SER A 6 17.18 0.13 0.89
C SER A 6 17.67 -1.31 0.93
N PRO A 7 16.82 -2.35 0.91
CA PRO A 7 17.30 -3.73 0.82
C PRO A 7 18.01 -4.02 -0.50
N HIS A 8 17.62 -3.40 -1.61
CA HIS A 8 18.27 -3.52 -2.90
C HIS A 8 19.73 -3.05 -2.84
N ILE A 9 19.95 -1.83 -2.31
CA ILE A 9 21.30 -1.27 -2.13
C ILE A 9 22.15 -2.12 -1.17
N LEU A 10 21.58 -2.55 -0.03
CA LEU A 10 22.30 -3.40 0.92
C LEU A 10 22.78 -4.70 0.26
N MET A 11 21.88 -5.39 -0.47
CA MET A 11 22.24 -6.64 -1.15
C MET A 11 23.30 -6.43 -2.24
N LEU A 12 23.20 -5.39 -3.06
CA LEU A 12 24.22 -5.04 -4.06
C LEU A 12 25.57 -4.70 -3.42
N SER A 13 25.56 -4.22 -2.17
CA SER A 13 26.78 -3.93 -1.38
C SER A 13 27.33 -5.16 -0.63
N GLY A 14 26.79 -6.36 -0.87
CA GLY A 14 27.24 -7.59 -0.21
C GLY A 14 26.66 -7.79 1.20
N ILE A 15 25.65 -7.02 1.60
CA ILE A 15 24.98 -7.11 2.91
C ILE A 15 23.60 -7.74 2.70
N GLY A 16 23.43 -9.02 3.03
CA GLY A 16 22.17 -9.70 2.77
C GLY A 16 22.25 -11.21 2.90
N PRO A 17 21.21 -11.93 2.46
CA PRO A 17 21.17 -13.40 2.54
C PRO A 17 22.30 -14.04 1.72
N LYS A 18 23.22 -14.74 2.39
CA LYS A 18 24.44 -15.32 1.81
C LYS A 18 24.21 -16.10 0.52
N ASP A 19 23.26 -17.04 0.53
CA ASP A 19 23.01 -17.91 -0.62
C ASP A 19 22.45 -17.15 -1.81
N HIS A 20 21.59 -16.15 -1.55
CA HIS A 20 21.07 -15.29 -2.60
C HIS A 20 22.16 -14.42 -3.22
N LEU A 21 23.01 -13.77 -2.40
CA LEU A 21 24.12 -12.97 -2.89
C LEU A 21 25.11 -13.81 -3.72
N LYS A 22 25.42 -15.02 -3.24
CA LYS A 22 26.27 -15.96 -3.98
C LYS A 22 25.66 -16.32 -5.34
N SER A 23 24.34 -16.57 -5.41
CA SER A 23 23.66 -16.89 -6.68
C SER A 23 23.68 -15.73 -7.68
N MET A 24 23.84 -14.49 -7.20
CA MET A 24 23.98 -13.28 -8.02
C MET A 24 25.43 -12.92 -8.34
N GLY A 25 26.41 -13.72 -7.89
CA GLY A 25 27.84 -13.43 -8.09
C GLY A 25 28.35 -12.24 -7.27
N ILE A 26 27.69 -11.90 -6.17
CA ILE A 26 28.05 -10.79 -5.29
C ILE A 26 28.89 -11.31 -4.13
N ASN A 27 30.04 -10.67 -3.87
CA ASN A 27 30.89 -10.98 -2.74
C ASN A 27 30.19 -10.65 -1.42
N LEU A 28 30.17 -11.63 -0.50
CA LEU A 28 29.55 -11.45 0.81
C LEU A 28 30.41 -10.57 1.70
N VAL A 29 29.81 -9.49 2.22
CA VAL A 29 30.39 -8.64 3.27
C VAL A 29 29.84 -9.06 4.64
N VAL A 30 28.51 -9.15 4.77
CA VAL A 30 27.84 -9.62 5.98
C VAL A 30 26.67 -10.51 5.61
N ASP A 31 26.61 -11.70 6.20
CA ASP A 31 25.43 -12.57 6.10
C ASP A 31 24.31 -12.02 6.98
N MET A 32 23.28 -11.47 6.32
CA MET A 32 22.16 -10.82 6.98
C MET A 32 20.83 -11.30 6.37
N PRO A 33 20.31 -12.43 6.85
CA PRO A 33 19.16 -13.09 6.26
C PRO A 33 17.88 -12.23 6.21
N GLY A 34 17.78 -11.22 7.09
CA GLY A 34 16.61 -10.33 7.17
C GLY A 34 16.52 -9.31 6.05
N VAL A 35 17.60 -9.01 5.34
CA VAL A 35 17.58 -8.01 4.26
C VAL A 35 16.69 -8.48 3.11
N GLY A 36 15.72 -7.64 2.77
CA GLY A 36 14.71 -7.92 1.75
C GLY A 36 13.57 -8.83 2.20
N GLN A 37 13.65 -9.42 3.41
CA GLN A 37 12.58 -10.29 3.93
C GLN A 37 11.51 -9.48 4.67
N ASN A 38 10.38 -10.14 4.98
CA ASN A 38 9.29 -9.58 5.78
C ASN A 38 8.61 -8.35 5.14
N LEU A 39 8.65 -8.23 3.81
CA LEU A 39 7.91 -7.17 3.12
C LEU A 39 6.44 -7.20 3.54
N GLN A 40 5.96 -6.09 4.03
CA GLN A 40 4.57 -5.85 4.37
C GLN A 40 4.06 -4.67 3.57
N ASP A 41 2.76 -4.69 3.30
CA ASP A 41 2.04 -3.63 2.61
C ASP A 41 0.58 -3.68 3.02
N HIS A 42 -0.17 -2.65 2.69
CA HIS A 42 -1.62 -2.64 2.79
C HIS A 42 -2.21 -3.00 1.42
N PRO A 43 -2.67 -4.25 1.22
CA PRO A 43 -3.36 -4.61 -0.01
C PRO A 43 -4.68 -3.86 -0.12
N ASP A 44 -5.00 -3.46 -1.32
CA ASP A 44 -6.16 -2.66 -1.68
C ASP A 44 -7.04 -3.38 -2.70
N PHE A 45 -8.34 -3.28 -2.52
CA PHE A 45 -9.32 -3.74 -3.50
C PHE A 45 -10.36 -2.65 -3.73
N MET A 46 -10.61 -2.30 -4.98
CA MET A 46 -11.52 -1.21 -5.35
C MET A 46 -12.87 -1.77 -5.75
N ILE A 47 -13.95 -1.24 -5.17
CA ILE A 47 -15.32 -1.51 -5.59
C ILE A 47 -15.82 -0.27 -6.32
N LYS A 48 -16.43 -0.43 -7.49
CA LYS A 48 -16.83 0.68 -8.36
C LYS A 48 -18.33 0.68 -8.59
N TYR A 49 -18.93 1.84 -8.50
CA TYR A 49 -20.37 2.06 -8.67
C TYR A 49 -20.65 3.18 -9.66
N LYS A 50 -21.72 3.04 -10.46
CA LYS A 50 -22.30 4.18 -11.16
C LYS A 50 -22.82 5.20 -10.14
N CYS A 51 -22.66 6.47 -10.44
CA CYS A 51 -23.25 7.54 -9.65
C CYS A 51 -24.51 8.06 -10.34
N LEU A 52 -25.64 7.99 -9.64
CA LEU A 52 -26.94 8.42 -10.18
C LEU A 52 -27.05 9.93 -10.35
N LYS A 53 -26.23 10.71 -9.62
CA LYS A 53 -26.19 12.18 -9.71
C LYS A 53 -24.89 12.66 -10.37
N PRO A 54 -24.90 13.78 -11.09
CA PRO A 54 -23.73 14.32 -11.77
C PRO A 54 -22.78 15.09 -10.82
N VAL A 55 -22.41 14.46 -9.69
CA VAL A 55 -21.60 15.08 -8.62
C VAL A 55 -20.15 14.57 -8.58
N THR A 56 -19.77 13.68 -9.48
CA THR A 56 -18.42 13.10 -9.52
C THR A 56 -17.40 14.03 -10.19
N LEU A 57 -16.13 13.70 -10.04
CA LEU A 57 -15.03 14.46 -10.66
C LEU A 57 -14.86 14.21 -12.16
N TRP A 58 -15.52 13.19 -12.74
CA TRP A 58 -15.36 12.85 -14.16
C TRP A 58 -15.47 14.04 -15.13
N PRO A 59 -16.47 14.95 -15.04
CA PRO A 59 -16.52 16.09 -15.97
C PRO A 59 -15.29 17.00 -15.90
N LYS A 60 -14.64 17.10 -14.75
CA LYS A 60 -13.44 17.92 -14.54
C LYS A 60 -12.17 17.30 -15.16
N THR A 61 -12.18 16.01 -15.48
CA THR A 61 -11.06 15.33 -16.16
C THR A 61 -11.04 15.58 -17.67
N LYS A 62 -12.11 16.13 -18.26
CA LYS A 62 -12.16 16.50 -19.68
C LYS A 62 -11.18 17.64 -19.95
N ARG A 63 -10.44 17.56 -21.08
CA ARG A 63 -9.31 18.44 -21.42
C ARG A 63 -9.54 19.93 -21.17
N LEU A 64 -10.68 20.49 -21.60
CA LEU A 64 -10.97 21.92 -21.38
C LEU A 64 -11.23 22.25 -19.91
N ASN A 65 -11.93 21.38 -19.20
CA ASN A 65 -12.25 21.57 -17.79
C ASN A 65 -11.01 21.37 -16.89
N SER A 66 -10.09 20.48 -17.27
CA SER A 66 -8.83 20.30 -16.55
C SER A 66 -7.91 21.52 -16.65
N ILE A 67 -7.90 22.20 -17.80
CA ILE A 67 -7.19 23.49 -17.96
C ILE A 67 -7.79 24.52 -17.00
N GLY A 68 -9.13 24.64 -16.95
CA GLY A 68 -9.82 25.55 -16.03
C GLY A 68 -9.51 25.25 -14.57
N ALA A 69 -9.46 23.97 -14.18
CA ALA A 69 -9.07 23.56 -12.83
C ALA A 69 -7.63 23.94 -12.50
N GLY A 70 -6.70 23.79 -13.45
CA GLY A 70 -5.30 24.21 -13.31
C GLY A 70 -5.17 25.74 -13.14
N VAL A 71 -5.90 26.52 -13.93
CA VAL A 71 -5.93 27.99 -13.80
C VAL A 71 -6.51 28.41 -12.45
N GLN A 72 -7.62 27.81 -12.02
CA GLN A 72 -8.18 28.05 -10.69
C GLN A 72 -7.13 27.83 -9.60
N TRP A 73 -6.43 26.69 -9.63
CA TRP A 73 -5.40 26.38 -8.63
C TRP A 73 -4.25 27.39 -8.65
N LEU A 74 -3.80 27.81 -9.84
CA LEU A 74 -2.72 28.80 -9.95
C LEU A 74 -3.10 30.13 -9.29
N LEU A 75 -4.37 30.56 -9.45
CA LEU A 75 -4.85 31.85 -8.96
C LEU A 75 -5.28 31.83 -7.48
N THR A 76 -5.95 30.75 -7.06
CA THR A 76 -6.58 30.70 -5.72
C THR A 76 -5.99 29.67 -4.79
N LYS A 77 -5.16 28.72 -5.30
CA LYS A 77 -4.66 27.54 -4.57
C LYS A 77 -5.77 26.61 -4.07
N GLU A 78 -6.94 26.69 -4.68
CA GLU A 78 -8.13 25.91 -4.33
C GLU A 78 -8.63 25.06 -5.51
N GLY A 79 -9.68 24.27 -5.25
CA GLY A 79 -10.35 23.44 -6.25
C GLY A 79 -9.74 22.05 -6.40
N MET A 80 -10.09 21.38 -7.50
CA MET A 80 -9.73 19.99 -7.76
C MET A 80 -8.24 19.71 -7.63
N CYS A 81 -7.38 20.60 -8.13
CA CYS A 81 -5.92 20.40 -8.09
C CYS A 81 -5.30 20.62 -6.69
N ALA A 82 -6.07 21.06 -5.70
CA ALA A 82 -5.66 21.20 -4.30
C ALA A 82 -6.08 20.01 -3.42
N SER A 83 -6.81 19.04 -3.95
CA SER A 83 -7.33 17.86 -3.22
C SER A 83 -6.58 16.60 -3.62
N ASN A 84 -6.46 15.65 -2.68
CA ASN A 84 -5.99 14.29 -2.93
C ASN A 84 -7.09 13.36 -3.49
N HIS A 85 -8.31 13.87 -3.66
CA HIS A 85 -9.49 13.16 -4.16
C HIS A 85 -10.01 12.00 -3.29
N PHE A 86 -9.56 11.88 -2.07
CA PHE A 86 -10.11 10.98 -1.06
C PHE A 86 -10.88 11.83 -0.04
N ASP A 87 -12.13 12.13 -0.38
CA ASP A 87 -12.95 13.09 0.40
C ASP A 87 -13.42 12.48 1.74
N SER A 88 -13.45 11.15 1.84
CA SER A 88 -13.85 10.45 3.04
C SER A 88 -13.03 9.21 3.28
N VAL A 89 -12.55 9.05 4.51
CA VAL A 89 -11.77 7.89 4.98
C VAL A 89 -12.36 7.38 6.29
N ALA A 90 -12.57 6.09 6.39
CA ALA A 90 -12.99 5.41 7.61
C ALA A 90 -12.01 4.31 7.99
N CYS A 91 -11.48 4.38 9.21
CA CYS A 91 -10.73 3.27 9.81
C CYS A 91 -11.66 2.51 10.74
N ILE A 92 -12.00 1.28 10.40
CA ILE A 92 -13.02 0.50 11.08
C ILE A 92 -12.47 -0.84 11.59
N ARG A 93 -13.12 -1.38 12.61
CA ARG A 93 -12.91 -2.75 13.06
C ARG A 93 -13.81 -3.67 12.24
N SER A 94 -13.26 -4.75 11.73
CA SER A 94 -14.01 -5.72 10.93
C SER A 94 -15.09 -6.47 11.74
N GLY A 95 -15.09 -6.38 13.07
CA GLY A 95 -16.14 -6.97 13.89
C GLY A 95 -15.86 -6.89 15.39
N PRO A 96 -16.79 -7.44 16.20
CA PRO A 96 -16.64 -7.53 17.65
C PRO A 96 -15.35 -8.25 18.05
N GLY A 97 -14.68 -7.76 19.10
CA GLY A 97 -13.46 -8.36 19.64
C GLY A 97 -12.17 -7.99 18.90
N VAL A 98 -12.23 -7.26 17.79
CA VAL A 98 -11.05 -6.69 17.13
C VAL A 98 -10.57 -5.49 17.94
N GLU A 99 -9.33 -5.55 18.43
CA GLU A 99 -8.79 -4.55 19.36
C GLU A 99 -8.57 -3.18 18.70
N TYR A 100 -8.04 -3.18 17.46
CA TYR A 100 -7.75 -1.97 16.69
C TYR A 100 -8.41 -2.01 15.31
N PRO A 101 -8.66 -0.85 14.67
CA PRO A 101 -9.09 -0.84 13.27
C PRO A 101 -8.16 -1.68 12.39
N ASP A 102 -8.73 -2.59 11.62
CA ASP A 102 -8.03 -3.53 10.74
C ASP A 102 -8.43 -3.36 9.27
N LEU A 103 -9.42 -2.51 9.00
CA LEU A 103 -9.86 -2.11 7.68
C LEU A 103 -9.82 -0.59 7.53
N GLN A 104 -9.39 -0.12 6.35
CA GLN A 104 -9.52 1.26 5.92
C GLN A 104 -10.41 1.32 4.68
N LEU A 105 -11.44 2.15 4.73
CA LEU A 105 -12.33 2.42 3.61
C LEU A 105 -12.10 3.85 3.15
N CYS A 106 -11.82 4.05 1.86
CA CYS A 106 -11.64 5.38 1.28
C CYS A 106 -12.58 5.54 0.09
N ILE A 107 -13.38 6.62 0.06
CA ILE A 107 -14.26 6.93 -1.06
C ILE A 107 -13.56 7.95 -1.96
N SER A 108 -13.44 7.61 -3.24
CA SER A 108 -13.00 8.54 -4.28
C SER A 108 -14.18 8.87 -5.21
N PRO A 109 -14.52 10.15 -5.40
CA PRO A 109 -15.64 10.57 -6.25
C PRO A 109 -15.33 10.49 -7.75
N ILE A 110 -14.49 9.54 -8.11
CA ILE A 110 -14.15 9.15 -9.48
C ILE A 110 -13.79 7.68 -9.50
N ALA A 111 -14.20 6.95 -10.53
CA ALA A 111 -13.76 5.58 -10.74
C ALA A 111 -12.77 5.49 -11.91
N MET A 112 -11.73 4.66 -11.72
CA MET A 112 -10.66 4.47 -12.69
C MET A 112 -10.81 3.11 -13.38
N ASP A 113 -10.43 3.05 -14.63
CA ASP A 113 -10.25 1.79 -15.35
C ASP A 113 -8.95 1.09 -14.91
N ASP A 114 -9.02 -0.20 -14.57
CA ASP A 114 -7.90 -0.93 -13.96
C ASP A 114 -6.74 -1.17 -14.93
N ASN A 115 -7.01 -1.17 -16.25
CA ASN A 115 -5.99 -1.45 -17.26
C ASN A 115 -5.28 -0.18 -17.72
N SER A 116 -6.07 0.87 -17.95
CA SER A 116 -5.56 2.13 -18.52
C SER A 116 -5.19 3.17 -17.47
N TRP A 117 -5.63 3.00 -16.22
CA TRP A 117 -5.53 4.00 -15.16
C TRP A 117 -6.11 5.36 -15.58
N GLN A 118 -7.10 5.32 -16.48
CA GLN A 118 -7.84 6.51 -16.89
C GLN A 118 -9.21 6.53 -16.22
N PRO A 119 -9.78 7.70 -15.97
CA PRO A 119 -11.15 7.82 -15.47
C PRO A 119 -12.15 7.10 -16.38
N LEU A 120 -13.11 6.40 -15.79
CA LEU A 120 -14.27 5.91 -16.52
C LEU A 120 -15.01 7.11 -17.16
N LYS A 121 -15.52 6.90 -18.39
CA LYS A 121 -16.15 7.99 -19.17
C LYS A 121 -17.61 8.21 -18.82
N GLU A 122 -17.94 8.04 -17.54
CA GLU A 122 -19.27 8.22 -16.98
C GLU A 122 -19.21 8.70 -15.52
N HIS A 123 -20.34 9.11 -14.95
CA HIS A 123 -20.41 9.41 -13.53
C HIS A 123 -20.31 8.11 -12.72
N ALA A 124 -19.18 7.91 -12.10
CA ALA A 124 -18.89 6.77 -11.26
C ALA A 124 -18.00 7.18 -10.09
N PHE A 125 -18.06 6.43 -9.00
CA PHE A 125 -17.19 6.56 -7.85
C PHE A 125 -16.63 5.19 -7.47
N GLN A 126 -15.56 5.17 -6.69
CA GLN A 126 -14.98 3.93 -6.19
C GLN A 126 -14.74 4.00 -4.68
N VAL A 127 -14.83 2.85 -4.05
CA VAL A 127 -14.50 2.65 -2.64
C VAL A 127 -13.33 1.71 -2.56
N HIS A 128 -12.26 2.16 -1.95
CA HIS A 128 -11.08 1.36 -1.65
C HIS A 128 -11.30 0.60 -0.35
N VAL A 129 -10.97 -0.67 -0.34
CA VAL A 129 -10.95 -1.54 0.84
C VAL A 129 -9.52 -1.95 1.09
N GLY A 130 -8.90 -1.36 2.11
CA GLY A 130 -7.52 -1.63 2.50
C GLY A 130 -7.44 -2.45 3.77
N LEU A 131 -6.58 -3.49 3.78
CA LEU A 131 -6.26 -4.22 5.00
C LEU A 131 -5.12 -3.52 5.74
N MET A 132 -5.35 -3.10 6.99
CA MET A 132 -4.35 -2.39 7.78
C MET A 132 -3.42 -3.32 8.57
N ARG A 133 -3.78 -4.59 8.73
CA ARG A 133 -2.95 -5.60 9.41
C ARG A 133 -2.97 -6.90 8.63
N THR A 134 -1.94 -7.15 7.87
CA THR A 134 -1.81 -8.36 7.05
C THR A 134 -0.97 -9.42 7.75
N HIS A 135 -1.30 -10.68 7.48
CA HIS A 135 -0.53 -11.86 7.87
C HIS A 135 0.38 -12.34 6.74
N SER A 136 0.01 -12.08 5.50
CA SER A 136 0.84 -12.36 4.33
C SER A 136 2.14 -11.58 4.39
N ARG A 137 3.24 -12.24 3.99
CA ARG A 137 4.58 -11.64 3.96
C ARG A 137 5.19 -11.82 2.59
N GLY A 138 5.77 -10.75 2.12
CA GLY A 138 6.50 -10.71 0.88
C GLY A 138 8.00 -10.61 1.07
N LYS A 139 8.70 -10.35 -0.01
CA LYS A 139 10.16 -10.13 -0.02
C LYS A 139 10.61 -9.31 -1.21
N ILE A 140 11.77 -8.69 -1.06
CA ILE A 140 12.54 -8.04 -2.11
C ILE A 140 13.77 -8.91 -2.40
N GLU A 141 14.03 -9.20 -3.66
CA GLU A 141 15.19 -9.97 -4.11
C GLU A 141 15.90 -9.25 -5.26
N LEU A 142 17.19 -9.48 -5.40
CA LEU A 142 17.92 -9.05 -6.60
C LEU A 142 17.46 -9.87 -7.81
N ARG A 143 17.43 -9.23 -8.97
CA ARG A 143 17.22 -9.90 -10.25
C ARG A 143 18.57 -10.26 -10.91
N SER A 144 19.57 -9.42 -10.67
CA SER A 144 20.95 -9.59 -11.11
C SER A 144 21.88 -8.78 -10.19
N ASN A 145 23.17 -8.77 -10.48
CA ASN A 145 24.15 -7.90 -9.82
C ASN A 145 24.32 -6.53 -10.49
N ASN A 146 23.55 -6.23 -11.54
CA ASN A 146 23.56 -4.94 -12.19
C ASN A 146 22.70 -3.95 -11.36
N PRO A 147 23.26 -2.84 -10.85
CA PRO A 147 22.54 -1.89 -10.01
C PRO A 147 21.41 -1.13 -10.73
N THR A 148 21.37 -1.17 -12.06
CA THR A 148 20.30 -0.54 -12.85
C THR A 148 19.11 -1.46 -13.07
N ASP A 149 19.24 -2.76 -12.81
CA ASP A 149 18.13 -3.69 -12.94
C ASP A 149 17.17 -3.53 -11.74
N PRO A 150 15.86 -3.37 -11.97
CA PRO A 150 14.91 -3.26 -10.88
C PRO A 150 14.86 -4.57 -10.08
N PRO A 151 14.71 -4.52 -8.75
CA PRO A 151 14.59 -5.72 -7.93
C PRO A 151 13.30 -6.48 -8.23
N ARG A 152 13.26 -7.75 -7.82
CA ARG A 152 12.02 -8.53 -7.78
C ARG A 152 11.25 -8.17 -6.52
N ILE A 153 10.02 -7.71 -6.68
CA ILE A 153 9.11 -7.38 -5.60
C ILE A 153 8.06 -8.48 -5.53
N LEU A 154 8.09 -9.29 -4.49
CA LEU A 154 7.16 -10.39 -4.27
C LEU A 154 6.28 -10.04 -3.08
N VAL A 155 5.12 -9.44 -3.35
CA VAL A 155 4.22 -8.93 -2.30
C VAL A 155 3.43 -10.03 -1.60
N ASN A 156 3.08 -11.11 -2.30
CA ASN A 156 2.30 -12.25 -1.79
C ASN A 156 0.95 -11.84 -1.18
N TYR A 157 0.26 -10.85 -1.76
CA TYR A 157 -1.04 -10.42 -1.27
C TYR A 157 -2.01 -11.57 -1.10
N LEU A 158 -2.76 -11.56 0.00
CA LEU A 158 -3.83 -12.51 0.31
C LEU A 158 -3.41 -13.99 0.26
N LYS A 159 -2.10 -14.28 0.38
CA LYS A 159 -1.60 -15.65 0.44
C LYS A 159 -2.05 -16.35 1.73
N ASP A 160 -2.10 -15.60 2.83
CA ASP A 160 -2.69 -16.08 4.08
C ASP A 160 -4.22 -16.00 3.98
N LYS A 161 -4.90 -17.09 4.34
CA LYS A 161 -6.37 -17.17 4.26
C LYS A 161 -7.08 -16.12 5.11
N ARG A 162 -6.49 -15.71 6.24
CA ARG A 162 -7.06 -14.70 7.15
C ARG A 162 -7.16 -13.34 6.46
N ASP A 163 -6.15 -12.98 5.67
CA ASP A 163 -6.18 -11.74 4.90
C ASP A 163 -7.26 -11.77 3.83
N ARG A 164 -7.46 -12.92 3.19
CA ARG A 164 -8.50 -13.12 2.18
C ARG A 164 -9.90 -13.02 2.78
N GLU A 165 -10.12 -13.69 3.91
CA GLU A 165 -11.38 -13.63 4.64
C GLU A 165 -11.69 -12.20 5.10
N LEU A 166 -10.68 -11.48 5.60
CA LEU A 166 -10.83 -10.09 6.01
C LEU A 166 -11.16 -9.17 4.83
N MET A 167 -10.52 -9.37 3.66
CA MET A 167 -10.82 -8.58 2.48
C MET A 167 -12.25 -8.79 1.98
N ARG A 168 -12.72 -10.06 1.93
CA ARG A 168 -14.13 -10.35 1.58
C ARG A 168 -15.10 -9.66 2.55
N LYS A 169 -14.81 -9.72 3.83
CA LYS A 169 -15.60 -9.05 4.86
C LYS A 169 -15.64 -7.53 4.64
N GLY A 170 -14.50 -6.92 4.29
CA GLY A 170 -14.44 -5.51 3.93
C GLY A 170 -15.32 -5.16 2.72
N ILE A 171 -15.33 -6.01 1.69
CA ILE A 171 -16.19 -5.86 0.51
C ILE A 171 -17.68 -5.90 0.91
N HIS A 172 -18.08 -6.87 1.74
CA HIS A 172 -19.46 -6.97 2.22
C HIS A 172 -19.86 -5.75 3.06
N LEU A 173 -18.98 -5.26 3.94
CA LEU A 173 -19.21 -4.06 4.73
C LEU A 173 -19.41 -2.81 3.86
N VAL A 174 -18.66 -2.66 2.77
CA VAL A 174 -18.86 -1.56 1.81
C VAL A 174 -20.22 -1.67 1.13
N ARG A 175 -20.62 -2.86 0.68
CA ARG A 175 -21.94 -3.08 0.08
C ARG A 175 -23.05 -2.72 1.05
N GLU A 176 -22.99 -3.19 2.31
CA GLU A 176 -23.92 -2.87 3.38
C GLU A 176 -23.97 -1.37 3.67
N LEU A 177 -22.82 -0.70 3.73
CA LEU A 177 -22.72 0.75 3.92
C LEU A 177 -23.43 1.51 2.81
N LEU A 178 -23.18 1.14 1.57
CA LEU A 178 -23.74 1.81 0.40
C LEU A 178 -25.22 1.46 0.15
N ASP A 179 -25.76 0.44 0.80
CA ASP A 179 -27.18 0.10 0.79
C ASP A 179 -28.00 0.95 1.79
N GLN A 180 -27.34 1.78 2.62
CA GLN A 180 -28.05 2.65 3.55
C GLN A 180 -28.84 3.74 2.82
N PRO A 181 -29.99 4.20 3.38
CA PRO A 181 -30.86 5.20 2.75
C PRO A 181 -30.14 6.50 2.33
N SER A 182 -29.07 6.88 3.06
CA SER A 182 -28.29 8.08 2.74
C SER A 182 -27.55 8.01 1.40
N PHE A 183 -27.35 6.83 0.85
CA PHE A 183 -26.73 6.61 -0.46
C PHE A 183 -27.71 6.32 -1.59
N SER A 184 -29.02 6.18 -1.30
CA SER A 184 -30.03 5.78 -2.29
C SER A 184 -30.08 6.66 -3.53
N ASP A 185 -29.79 7.95 -3.37
CA ASP A 185 -29.78 8.94 -4.46
C ASP A 185 -28.46 9.01 -5.24
N LEU A 186 -27.41 8.34 -4.75
CA LEU A 186 -26.05 8.41 -5.29
C LEU A 186 -25.61 7.08 -5.87
N LYS A 187 -25.93 5.96 -5.20
CA LYS A 187 -25.50 4.62 -5.57
C LYS A 187 -26.35 4.09 -6.72
N GLY A 188 -25.72 3.81 -7.85
CA GLY A 188 -26.26 3.05 -8.97
C GLY A 188 -25.77 1.59 -8.95
N GLU A 189 -25.71 1.00 -10.13
CA GLU A 189 -25.23 -0.36 -10.37
C GLU A 189 -23.78 -0.53 -9.93
N GLU A 190 -23.43 -1.68 -9.33
CA GLU A 190 -22.05 -2.05 -9.05
C GLU A 190 -21.34 -2.46 -10.34
N ILE A 191 -20.43 -1.61 -10.82
CA ILE A 191 -19.65 -1.86 -12.05
C ILE A 191 -18.61 -2.95 -11.81
N PHE A 192 -17.96 -2.93 -10.63
CA PHE A 192 -16.91 -3.88 -10.27
C PHE A 192 -16.91 -4.10 -8.75
N PRO A 193 -16.75 -5.37 -8.29
CA PRO A 193 -16.59 -6.62 -9.03
C PRO A 193 -17.85 -7.07 -9.78
N GLY A 194 -18.99 -6.40 -9.57
CA GLY A 194 -20.27 -6.61 -10.24
C GLY A 194 -21.28 -7.37 -9.38
N ASP A 195 -22.56 -7.06 -9.58
CA ASP A 195 -23.68 -7.60 -8.80
C ASP A 195 -23.79 -9.13 -8.82
N ASN A 196 -23.21 -9.79 -9.82
CA ASN A 196 -23.15 -11.25 -9.94
C ASN A 196 -22.04 -11.89 -9.11
N CYS A 197 -21.08 -11.12 -8.60
CA CYS A 197 -19.98 -11.58 -7.78
C CYS A 197 -20.39 -11.63 -6.30
N LYS A 198 -21.13 -12.69 -5.91
CA LYS A 198 -21.73 -12.80 -4.57
C LYS A 198 -21.10 -13.87 -3.69
N SER A 199 -20.64 -14.97 -4.29
CA SER A 199 -20.04 -16.06 -3.52
C SER A 199 -18.59 -15.74 -3.13
N ASP A 200 -18.12 -16.36 -2.05
CA ASP A 200 -16.71 -16.27 -1.64
C ASP A 200 -15.75 -16.69 -2.75
N ALA A 201 -16.12 -17.70 -3.54
CA ALA A 201 -15.32 -18.18 -4.67
C ALA A 201 -15.23 -17.14 -5.80
N ASP A 202 -16.34 -16.45 -6.10
CA ASP A 202 -16.35 -15.37 -7.11
C ASP A 202 -15.49 -14.20 -6.64
N LEU A 203 -15.63 -13.80 -5.38
CA LEU A 203 -14.81 -12.76 -4.78
C LEU A 203 -13.33 -13.14 -4.79
N ASP A 204 -12.98 -14.36 -4.40
CA ASP A 204 -11.59 -14.84 -4.40
C ASP A 204 -10.96 -14.82 -5.80
N ALA A 205 -11.73 -15.17 -6.83
CA ALA A 205 -11.26 -15.08 -8.20
C ALA A 205 -10.93 -13.62 -8.59
N LYS A 206 -11.78 -12.66 -8.20
CA LYS A 206 -11.52 -11.23 -8.43
C LYS A 206 -10.37 -10.70 -7.59
N LEU A 207 -10.29 -11.07 -6.32
CA LEU A 207 -9.21 -10.70 -5.41
C LEU A 207 -7.84 -11.12 -5.93
N ASN A 208 -7.72 -12.35 -6.45
CA ASN A 208 -6.46 -12.85 -7.01
C ASN A 208 -5.94 -12.03 -8.21
N LEU A 209 -6.83 -11.41 -8.98
CA LEU A 209 -6.48 -10.68 -10.19
C LEU A 209 -6.36 -9.17 -9.99
N HIS A 210 -7.12 -8.60 -9.04
CA HIS A 210 -7.31 -7.15 -8.93
C HIS A 210 -6.89 -6.56 -7.58
N THR A 211 -6.33 -7.37 -6.66
CA THR A 211 -5.73 -6.81 -5.44
C THR A 211 -4.47 -6.04 -5.80
N THR A 212 -4.40 -4.79 -5.38
CA THR A 212 -3.29 -3.87 -5.64
C THR A 212 -2.63 -3.41 -4.33
N SER A 213 -1.72 -2.47 -4.42
CA SER A 213 -1.02 -1.84 -3.30
C SER A 213 -1.68 -0.51 -2.95
N GLN A 214 -1.76 -0.18 -1.66
CA GLN A 214 -1.95 1.21 -1.20
C GLN A 214 -0.63 2.00 -1.18
N TRP A 215 0.45 1.45 -1.72
CA TRP A 215 1.78 2.06 -1.76
C TRP A 215 2.40 2.28 -0.37
N HIS A 216 2.10 1.38 0.56
CA HIS A 216 2.56 1.42 1.95
C HIS A 216 3.63 0.37 2.26
N LEU A 217 4.46 0.00 1.27
CA LEU A 217 5.51 -1.01 1.43
C LEU A 217 6.46 -0.64 2.57
N ALA A 218 6.73 -1.63 3.45
CA ALA A 218 7.52 -1.43 4.67
C ALA A 218 8.22 -2.73 5.10
N CYS A 219 9.05 -2.65 6.15
CA CYS A 219 9.54 -3.79 6.96
C CYS A 219 10.62 -4.68 6.33
N THR A 220 11.25 -4.28 5.24
CA THR A 220 12.22 -5.09 4.47
C THR A 220 13.66 -5.04 4.98
N ALA A 221 13.93 -4.21 5.98
CA ALA A 221 15.20 -4.12 6.73
C ALA A 221 14.89 -3.85 8.21
N ARG A 222 13.98 -4.66 8.78
CA ARG A 222 13.32 -4.37 10.05
C ARG A 222 14.29 -4.18 11.22
N MET A 223 13.94 -3.26 12.11
CA MET A 223 14.65 -3.11 13.37
C MET A 223 14.40 -4.27 14.33
N GLY A 224 15.36 -4.52 15.20
CA GLY A 224 15.24 -5.49 16.26
C GLY A 224 16.54 -5.68 17.03
N LEU A 225 16.52 -6.58 18.02
CA LEU A 225 17.69 -6.89 18.82
C LEU A 225 18.74 -7.63 17.99
N LYS A 226 20.03 -7.45 18.31
CA LYS A 226 21.14 -8.13 17.64
C LYS A 226 21.05 -9.67 17.74
N THR A 227 20.33 -10.18 18.72
CA THR A 227 20.06 -11.61 18.89
C THR A 227 19.02 -12.17 17.93
N ASP A 228 18.24 -11.32 17.30
CA ASP A 228 17.29 -11.72 16.27
C ASP A 228 18.01 -11.74 14.92
N LYS A 229 18.22 -12.94 14.38
CA LYS A 229 18.91 -13.16 13.10
C LYS A 229 18.27 -12.49 11.88
N TYR A 230 17.01 -12.09 11.98
CA TYR A 230 16.29 -11.38 10.93
C TYR A 230 16.20 -9.86 11.17
N ALA A 231 16.75 -9.35 12.28
CA ALA A 231 16.89 -7.91 12.46
C ALA A 231 18.04 -7.39 11.61
N VAL A 232 17.82 -6.30 10.90
CA VAL A 232 18.80 -5.66 10.02
C VAL A 232 19.45 -4.48 10.71
N VAL A 233 18.66 -3.71 11.47
CA VAL A 233 19.11 -2.51 12.19
C VAL A 233 18.68 -2.54 13.65
N ASP A 234 19.37 -1.74 14.47
CA ASP A 234 18.94 -1.44 15.84
C ASP A 234 17.87 -0.32 15.87
N ASN A 235 17.46 0.09 17.07
CA ASN A 235 16.46 1.16 17.25
C ASN A 235 16.94 2.57 16.83
N SER A 236 18.23 2.76 16.61
CA SER A 236 18.85 3.97 16.06
C SER A 236 19.14 3.88 14.57
N GLY A 237 18.61 2.85 13.90
CA GLY A 237 18.80 2.61 12.46
C GLY A 237 20.19 2.12 12.07
N LYS A 238 21.10 1.82 13.03
CA LYS A 238 22.44 1.30 12.73
C LYS A 238 22.38 -0.13 12.24
N VAL A 239 23.02 -0.42 11.11
CA VAL A 239 23.06 -1.76 10.53
C VAL A 239 23.93 -2.68 11.41
N HIS A 240 23.36 -3.81 11.82
CA HIS A 240 24.08 -4.78 12.66
C HIS A 240 25.34 -5.30 11.98
N GLY A 241 26.47 -5.27 12.71
CA GLY A 241 27.76 -5.77 12.20
C GLY A 241 28.50 -4.85 11.23
N ILE A 242 27.97 -3.68 10.91
CA ILE A 242 28.61 -2.68 10.05
C ILE A 242 28.80 -1.39 10.84
N THR A 243 30.01 -0.81 10.80
CA THR A 243 30.29 0.50 11.38
C THR A 243 29.85 1.61 10.42
N SER A 244 29.32 2.71 10.98
CA SER A 244 29.01 3.96 10.25
C SER A 244 27.99 3.83 9.12
N LEU A 245 27.10 2.81 9.17
CA LEU A 245 25.99 2.65 8.21
C LEU A 245 24.66 2.64 8.96
N ARG A 246 23.72 3.43 8.47
CA ARG A 246 22.33 3.46 8.96
C ARG A 246 21.35 3.28 7.81
N VAL A 247 20.19 2.73 8.13
CA VAL A 247 18.99 2.74 7.27
C VAL A 247 17.90 3.45 8.05
N VAL A 248 17.29 4.48 7.43
CA VAL A 248 16.30 5.35 8.09
C VAL A 248 15.18 5.65 7.09
N ASP A 249 14.24 4.74 6.98
CA ASP A 249 13.04 4.84 6.15
C ASP A 249 12.02 3.75 6.53
N ALA A 250 10.95 3.59 5.77
CA ALA A 250 9.90 2.60 6.07
C ALA A 250 10.41 1.14 6.12
N SER A 251 11.57 0.83 5.54
CA SER A 251 12.13 -0.53 5.57
C SER A 251 12.46 -1.01 6.98
N ILE A 252 12.78 -0.09 7.91
CA ILE A 252 13.19 -0.46 9.26
C ILE A 252 12.02 -0.73 10.20
N MET A 253 10.79 -0.43 9.83
CA MET A 253 9.62 -0.73 10.64
C MET A 253 9.57 -2.23 10.96
N PRO A 254 9.34 -2.64 12.22
CA PRO A 254 9.21 -4.06 12.58
C PRO A 254 7.90 -4.64 12.05
N PHE A 255 6.84 -3.81 12.00
CA PHE A 255 5.52 -4.10 11.46
C PHE A 255 4.98 -2.87 10.74
N ALA A 256 4.17 -3.07 9.69
CA ALA A 256 3.42 -2.00 9.07
C ALA A 256 2.42 -1.41 10.09
N PRO A 257 2.28 -0.08 10.19
CA PRO A 257 1.33 0.57 11.09
C PRO A 257 -0.12 0.35 10.64
N ASN A 258 -1.09 0.66 11.52
CA ASN A 258 -2.52 0.59 11.21
C ASN A 258 -3.03 1.80 10.43
N GLY A 259 -2.30 2.25 9.44
CA GLY A 259 -2.65 3.43 8.64
C GLY A 259 -1.54 3.77 7.66
N ASN A 260 -1.71 4.88 6.97
CA ASN A 260 -0.76 5.34 5.96
C ASN A 260 0.66 5.47 6.52
N THR A 261 1.64 5.03 5.75
CA THR A 261 3.05 4.92 6.21
C THR A 261 3.84 6.22 6.16
N ASN A 262 3.31 7.28 5.54
CA ASN A 262 4.04 8.54 5.35
C ASN A 262 4.42 9.21 6.69
N ALA A 263 3.44 9.49 7.54
CA ALA A 263 3.69 10.16 8.83
C ALA A 263 4.62 9.34 9.75
N PRO A 264 4.43 8.02 9.95
CA PRO A 264 5.38 7.20 10.71
C PRO A 264 6.80 7.19 10.12
N THR A 265 6.95 7.22 8.79
CA THR A 265 8.26 7.27 8.14
C THR A 265 8.97 8.58 8.43
N ILE A 266 8.27 9.72 8.34
CA ILE A 266 8.80 11.03 8.70
C ILE A 266 9.19 11.05 10.19
N MET A 267 8.33 10.56 11.07
CA MET A 267 8.61 10.50 12.52
C MET A 267 9.88 9.68 12.82
N ILE A 268 10.06 8.53 12.16
CA ILE A 268 11.27 7.72 12.30
C ILE A 268 12.50 8.51 11.83
N ALA A 269 12.39 9.21 10.71
CA ALA A 269 13.50 9.98 10.15
C ALA A 269 13.91 11.14 11.07
N GLU A 270 12.96 11.93 11.55
CA GLU A 270 13.18 13.03 12.48
C GLU A 270 13.83 12.52 13.78
N LYS A 271 13.24 11.50 14.42
CA LYS A 271 13.76 10.92 15.65
C LYS A 271 15.20 10.43 15.53
N ILE A 272 15.53 9.69 14.46
CA ILE A 272 16.89 9.17 14.27
C ILE A 272 17.86 10.29 13.87
N SER A 273 17.40 11.31 13.17
CA SER A 273 18.20 12.50 12.82
C SER A 273 18.68 13.22 14.08
N ASP A 274 17.80 13.41 15.07
CA ASP A 274 18.14 14.02 16.37
C ASP A 274 19.20 13.22 17.14
N GLU A 275 19.28 11.90 16.95
CA GLU A 275 20.30 11.04 17.55
C GLU A 275 21.66 11.08 16.81
N ILE A 276 21.72 11.64 15.62
CA ILE A 276 22.95 11.74 14.81
C ILE A 276 23.66 13.08 15.04
N LEU A 277 22.88 14.12 15.28
CA LEU A 277 23.36 15.47 15.58
C LEU A 277 23.87 15.60 17.01
#